data_6c1a847e44cc37f16ca1ddd95acc8ee3
#
_entry.id   6c1a847e44cc37f16ca1ddd95acc8ee3
#
_cell.length_a   1.000
_cell.length_b   1.000
_cell.length_c   1.000
_cell.angle_alpha   90.00
_cell.angle_beta   90.00
_cell.angle_gamma   90.00
#
_symmetry.space_group_name_H-M   'P 1'
#
loop_
_entity.id
_entity.type
_entity.pdbx_description
1 polymer ?
#
loop_
_entity_poly.entity_id
_entity_poly.type
_entity_poly.pdbx_seq_one_letter_code
_entity_poly.pdbx_strand_id
1 'polypeptide(L)'
;MEMPTKENAIASNRDAWNDSARHHKDAPEWQALSSAVGHRGFSCLDETLTDLLEQVGVDGKDVVQLGCNNGRESVSLFALGARSVVGVDQSAAFLDQARELASRSPHAPEFIEADIHRLPGELRDRFDVALITIGVLNWMPDIGEFFRHVEQTLKPGGSLVVYETHPFLEMFDPESADPLRPDSSYFRREPFVQDQPIVYEGQVEQPCATSYWFVHTLGAIFTGAIDAGLQISHFKEYPHSNREELYDQYQQQQAQLPLCFTLVGVKG
;
A
#
# COMPACT_ATOMS: atom_id res chain seq x y z
N MET A 1 2.55 27.57 -4.03
CA MET A 1 3.45 26.90 -3.04
C MET A 1 4.58 26.28 -3.84
N GLU A 2 5.81 26.36 -3.37
CA GLU A 2 6.94 25.70 -4.06
C GLU A 2 6.83 24.18 -3.86
N MET A 3 7.06 23.41 -4.93
CA MET A 3 7.02 21.94 -4.84
C MET A 3 8.12 21.46 -3.87
N PRO A 4 7.82 20.50 -2.98
CA PRO A 4 8.86 19.92 -2.12
C PRO A 4 9.89 19.18 -2.98
N THR A 5 11.15 19.16 -2.54
CA THR A 5 12.08 18.19 -3.10
C THR A 5 11.62 16.76 -2.76
N LYS A 6 12.04 15.78 -3.55
CA LYS A 6 11.71 14.37 -3.30
C LYS A 6 12.06 13.96 -1.87
N GLU A 7 13.27 14.27 -1.44
CA GLU A 7 13.78 13.93 -0.10
C GLU A 7 12.93 14.58 1.01
N ASN A 8 12.52 15.84 0.81
CA ASN A 8 11.68 16.53 1.77
C ASN A 8 10.27 15.93 1.85
N ALA A 9 9.69 15.55 0.70
CA ALA A 9 8.38 14.89 0.68
C ALA A 9 8.41 13.53 1.39
N ILE A 10 9.44 12.72 1.13
CA ILE A 10 9.62 11.40 1.78
C ILE A 10 9.77 11.58 3.30
N ALA A 11 10.63 12.50 3.74
CA ALA A 11 10.84 12.74 5.17
C ALA A 11 9.57 13.26 5.86
N SER A 12 8.86 14.19 5.22
CA SER A 12 7.63 14.76 5.74
C SER A 12 6.51 13.70 5.82
N ASN A 13 6.36 12.86 4.81
CA ASN A 13 5.41 11.75 4.80
C ASN A 13 5.69 10.74 5.92
N ARG A 14 6.98 10.39 6.15
CA ARG A 14 7.37 9.54 7.28
C ARG A 14 6.94 10.15 8.62
N ASP A 15 7.22 11.44 8.80
CA ASP A 15 6.90 12.13 10.05
C ASP A 15 5.39 12.23 10.24
N ALA A 16 4.61 12.49 9.17
CA ALA A 16 3.15 12.49 9.22
C ALA A 16 2.57 11.12 9.59
N TRP A 17 3.11 10.03 9.03
CA TRP A 17 2.72 8.67 9.41
C TRP A 17 3.09 8.34 10.87
N ASN A 18 4.27 8.75 11.34
CA ASN A 18 4.65 8.57 12.75
C ASN A 18 3.71 9.32 13.70
N ASP A 19 3.35 10.57 13.38
CA ASP A 19 2.40 11.36 14.17
C ASP A 19 1.01 10.72 14.19
N SER A 20 0.61 10.07 13.10
CA SER A 20 -0.72 9.46 12.94
C SER A 20 -0.87 8.11 13.64
N ALA A 21 0.21 7.39 13.88
CA ALA A 21 0.19 6.01 14.37
C ALA A 21 -0.60 5.82 15.66
N ARG A 22 -0.56 6.79 16.60
CA ARG A 22 -1.33 6.73 17.86
C ARG A 22 -2.83 6.65 17.62
N HIS A 23 -3.36 7.39 16.61
CA HIS A 23 -4.80 7.43 16.33
C HIS A 23 -5.30 6.07 15.83
N HIS A 24 -4.49 5.35 15.06
CA HIS A 24 -4.81 3.98 14.62
C HIS A 24 -4.79 2.98 15.78
N LYS A 25 -3.90 3.17 16.77
CA LYS A 25 -3.83 2.30 17.94
C LYS A 25 -4.97 2.55 18.93
N ASP A 26 -5.46 3.77 19.02
CA ASP A 26 -6.56 4.16 19.89
C ASP A 26 -7.94 3.83 19.28
N ALA A 27 -7.99 3.47 18.01
CA ALA A 27 -9.22 3.12 17.31
C ALA A 27 -9.77 1.74 17.73
N PRO A 28 -11.11 1.55 17.74
CA PRO A 28 -11.75 0.27 18.09
C PRO A 28 -11.25 -0.91 17.22
N GLU A 29 -10.93 -0.64 15.96
CA GLU A 29 -10.45 -1.60 14.97
C GLU A 29 -9.13 -2.25 15.41
N TRP A 30 -8.28 -1.51 16.12
CA TRP A 30 -7.04 -2.04 16.69
C TRP A 30 -7.28 -3.17 17.68
N GLN A 31 -8.29 -3.03 18.54
CA GLN A 31 -8.61 -4.07 19.53
C GLN A 31 -9.17 -5.31 18.87
N ALA A 32 -10.04 -5.13 17.86
CA ALA A 32 -10.60 -6.23 17.07
C ALA A 32 -9.48 -6.97 16.31
N LEU A 33 -8.60 -6.22 15.63
CA LEU A 33 -7.44 -6.75 14.92
C LEU A 33 -6.48 -7.49 15.86
N SER A 34 -6.14 -6.89 17.00
CA SER A 34 -5.25 -7.47 18.02
C SER A 34 -5.78 -8.77 18.60
N SER A 35 -7.10 -8.93 18.68
CA SER A 35 -7.74 -10.16 19.14
C SER A 35 -7.78 -11.21 18.02
N ALA A 36 -8.06 -10.80 16.79
CA ALA A 36 -8.20 -11.70 15.65
C ALA A 36 -6.87 -12.32 15.19
N VAL A 37 -5.76 -11.56 15.27
CA VAL A 37 -4.43 -11.96 14.76
C VAL A 37 -3.87 -13.20 15.49
N GLY A 38 -4.33 -13.49 16.71
CA GLY A 38 -3.94 -14.68 17.47
C GLY A 38 -4.60 -15.98 16.98
N HIS A 39 -5.61 -15.92 16.14
CA HIS A 39 -6.25 -17.09 15.60
C HIS A 39 -5.41 -17.72 14.47
N ARG A 40 -5.30 -19.05 14.49
CA ARG A 40 -4.64 -19.79 13.40
C ARG A 40 -5.44 -19.59 12.10
N GLY A 41 -4.75 -19.20 11.01
CA GLY A 41 -5.39 -18.89 9.73
C GLY A 41 -6.00 -17.50 9.66
N PHE A 42 -5.60 -16.56 10.56
CA PHE A 42 -6.00 -15.15 10.44
C PHE A 42 -5.62 -14.60 9.08
N SER A 43 -6.59 -13.96 8.43
CA SER A 43 -6.37 -13.13 7.23
C SER A 43 -7.31 -11.92 7.26
N CYS A 44 -6.78 -10.76 6.94
CA CYS A 44 -7.55 -9.55 6.68
C CYS A 44 -7.61 -9.21 5.18
N LEU A 45 -7.10 -10.11 4.32
CA LEU A 45 -7.15 -9.93 2.87
C LEU A 45 -8.58 -10.15 2.39
N ASP A 46 -9.01 -9.36 1.41
CA ASP A 46 -10.27 -9.59 0.72
C ASP A 46 -10.15 -10.73 -0.32
N GLU A 47 -11.28 -11.10 -0.91
CA GLU A 47 -11.35 -12.18 -1.89
C GLU A 47 -10.51 -11.89 -3.13
N THR A 48 -10.54 -10.63 -3.63
CA THR A 48 -9.80 -10.21 -4.83
C THR A 48 -8.29 -10.39 -4.65
N LEU A 49 -7.73 -9.92 -3.54
CA LEU A 49 -6.30 -10.05 -3.27
C LEU A 49 -5.92 -11.49 -2.92
N THR A 50 -6.77 -12.20 -2.18
CA THR A 50 -6.57 -13.61 -1.83
C THR A 50 -6.47 -14.47 -3.09
N ASP A 51 -7.45 -14.37 -3.99
CA ASP A 51 -7.48 -15.11 -5.25
C ASP A 51 -6.25 -14.82 -6.13
N LEU A 52 -5.84 -13.55 -6.20
CA LEU A 52 -4.67 -13.16 -6.97
C LEU A 52 -3.38 -13.75 -6.40
N LEU A 53 -3.19 -13.70 -5.07
CA LEU A 53 -2.01 -14.25 -4.42
C LEU A 53 -1.95 -15.78 -4.52
N GLU A 54 -3.10 -16.48 -4.47
CA GLU A 54 -3.20 -17.91 -4.74
C GLU A 54 -2.84 -18.24 -6.19
N GLN A 55 -3.30 -17.44 -7.17
CA GLN A 55 -2.94 -17.60 -8.60
C GLN A 55 -1.45 -17.36 -8.86
N VAL A 56 -0.84 -16.39 -8.20
CA VAL A 56 0.60 -16.14 -8.26
C VAL A 56 1.39 -17.26 -7.57
N GLY A 57 0.79 -17.96 -6.61
CA GLY A 57 1.38 -19.10 -5.92
C GLY A 57 2.28 -18.69 -4.76
N VAL A 58 1.71 -18.06 -3.74
CA VAL A 58 2.43 -17.63 -2.52
C VAL A 58 2.85 -18.77 -1.61
N ASP A 59 2.18 -19.93 -1.71
CA ASP A 59 2.48 -21.09 -0.87
C ASP A 59 3.94 -21.53 -0.98
N GLY A 60 4.63 -21.64 0.17
CA GLY A 60 6.04 -21.98 0.28
C GLY A 60 7.02 -20.89 -0.18
N LYS A 61 6.57 -19.67 -0.46
CA LYS A 61 7.39 -18.56 -0.99
C LYS A 61 7.90 -17.62 0.07
N ASP A 62 9.01 -16.94 -0.24
CA ASP A 62 9.51 -15.79 0.50
C ASP A 62 8.85 -14.53 -0.05
N VAL A 63 8.17 -13.79 0.82
CA VAL A 63 7.39 -12.62 0.44
C VAL A 63 7.92 -11.36 1.12
N VAL A 64 7.99 -10.25 0.38
CA VAL A 64 8.16 -8.91 0.96
C VAL A 64 6.91 -8.09 0.74
N GLN A 65 6.42 -7.42 1.77
CA GLN A 65 5.41 -6.37 1.67
C GLN A 65 6.10 -5.03 1.85
N LEU A 66 5.99 -4.15 0.86
CA LEU A 66 6.57 -2.81 0.89
C LEU A 66 5.47 -1.78 1.19
N GLY A 67 5.71 -0.91 2.20
CA GLY A 67 4.68 -0.06 2.79
C GLY A 67 3.73 -0.89 3.67
N CYS A 68 4.29 -1.69 4.60
CA CYS A 68 3.51 -2.67 5.35
C CYS A 68 2.67 -2.08 6.50
N ASN A 69 2.84 -0.80 6.83
CA ASN A 69 2.13 -0.14 7.91
C ASN A 69 2.18 -0.94 9.23
N ASN A 70 1.04 -1.24 9.86
CA ASN A 70 0.96 -2.06 11.10
C ASN A 70 1.09 -3.57 10.86
N GLY A 71 1.43 -4.01 9.66
CA GLY A 71 1.79 -5.40 9.35
C GLY A 71 0.63 -6.41 9.32
N ARG A 72 -0.63 -5.97 9.37
CA ARG A 72 -1.79 -6.87 9.38
C ARG A 72 -1.85 -7.78 8.14
N GLU A 73 -1.54 -7.23 6.96
CA GLU A 73 -1.46 -8.00 5.72
C GLU A 73 -0.23 -8.90 5.70
N SER A 74 0.92 -8.44 6.22
CA SER A 74 2.12 -9.26 6.35
C SER A 74 1.85 -10.53 7.17
N VAL A 75 1.11 -10.43 8.27
CA VAL A 75 0.68 -11.60 9.06
C VAL A 75 -0.28 -12.47 8.27
N SER A 76 -1.19 -11.87 7.50
CA SER A 76 -2.21 -12.58 6.72
C SER A 76 -1.61 -13.48 5.62
N LEU A 77 -0.44 -13.13 5.09
CA LEU A 77 0.24 -13.93 4.05
C LEU A 77 0.59 -15.35 4.51
N PHE A 78 0.77 -15.58 5.81
CA PHE A 78 0.99 -16.93 6.34
C PHE A 78 -0.26 -17.82 6.24
N ALA A 79 -1.46 -17.24 6.21
CA ALA A 79 -2.69 -18.02 5.96
C ALA A 79 -2.73 -18.60 4.54
N LEU A 80 -2.01 -17.97 3.59
CA LEU A 80 -1.82 -18.45 2.21
C LEU A 80 -0.59 -19.38 2.06
N GLY A 81 0.05 -19.76 3.17
CA GLY A 81 1.18 -20.69 3.16
C GLY A 81 2.54 -20.04 2.89
N ALA A 82 2.69 -18.72 2.95
CA ALA A 82 4.01 -18.08 2.79
C ALA A 82 5.04 -18.70 3.74
N ARG A 83 6.25 -19.00 3.22
CA ARG A 83 7.35 -19.58 4.00
C ARG A 83 7.95 -18.57 4.95
N SER A 84 8.21 -17.39 4.46
CA SER A 84 8.69 -16.24 5.23
C SER A 84 8.08 -14.95 4.71
N VAL A 85 7.91 -13.98 5.60
CA VAL A 85 7.39 -12.66 5.26
C VAL A 85 8.26 -11.59 5.89
N VAL A 86 8.65 -10.61 5.08
CA VAL A 86 9.31 -9.38 5.51
C VAL A 86 8.39 -8.20 5.21
N GLY A 87 8.05 -7.42 6.23
CA GLY A 87 7.35 -6.15 6.08
C GLY A 87 8.36 -5.00 6.12
N VAL A 88 8.27 -4.08 5.18
CA VAL A 88 9.11 -2.87 5.13
C VAL A 88 8.23 -1.64 5.21
N ASP A 89 8.56 -0.72 6.10
CA ASP A 89 7.91 0.59 6.22
C ASP A 89 8.92 1.63 6.71
N GLN A 90 8.70 2.90 6.39
CA GLN A 90 9.53 3.99 6.87
C GLN A 90 9.08 4.54 8.24
N SER A 91 7.86 4.20 8.69
CA SER A 91 7.31 4.65 9.98
C SER A 91 7.70 3.69 11.10
N ALA A 92 8.64 4.10 11.94
CA ALA A 92 9.01 3.35 13.14
C ALA A 92 7.80 3.09 14.05
N ALA A 93 6.91 4.07 14.20
CA ALA A 93 5.74 3.97 15.06
C ALA A 93 4.73 2.93 14.57
N PHE A 94 4.52 2.80 13.26
CA PHE A 94 3.71 1.73 12.70
C PHE A 94 4.40 0.37 12.77
N LEU A 95 5.72 0.32 12.60
CA LEU A 95 6.45 -0.94 12.78
C LEU A 95 6.44 -1.43 14.24
N ASP A 96 6.35 -0.55 15.21
CA ASP A 96 6.15 -0.96 16.62
C ASP A 96 4.76 -1.60 16.82
N GLN A 97 3.72 -1.09 16.16
CA GLN A 97 2.41 -1.73 16.10
C GLN A 97 2.48 -3.08 15.38
N ALA A 98 3.19 -3.15 14.26
CA ALA A 98 3.38 -4.39 13.51
C ALA A 98 4.06 -5.48 14.35
N ARG A 99 5.12 -5.13 15.10
CA ARG A 99 5.78 -6.04 16.03
C ARG A 99 4.86 -6.48 17.17
N GLU A 100 4.02 -5.57 17.70
CA GLU A 100 3.00 -5.90 18.70
C GLU A 100 1.99 -6.91 18.16
N LEU A 101 1.44 -6.70 16.96
CA LEU A 101 0.53 -7.65 16.31
C LEU A 101 1.20 -9.01 16.08
N ALA A 102 2.41 -9.01 15.52
CA ALA A 102 3.16 -10.25 15.27
C ALA A 102 3.44 -11.02 16.54
N SER A 103 3.67 -10.36 17.68
CA SER A 103 3.88 -11.02 18.97
C SER A 103 2.67 -11.82 19.47
N ARG A 104 1.48 -11.53 18.95
CA ARG A 104 0.21 -12.22 19.25
C ARG A 104 -0.13 -13.29 18.24
N SER A 105 0.52 -13.27 17.08
CA SER A 105 0.34 -14.23 15.99
C SER A 105 1.13 -15.53 16.25
N PRO A 106 0.64 -16.69 15.78
CA PRO A 106 1.46 -17.90 15.73
C PRO A 106 2.61 -17.81 14.72
N HIS A 107 2.64 -16.77 13.89
CA HIS A 107 3.65 -16.51 12.87
C HIS A 107 4.33 -15.18 13.14
N ALA A 108 5.63 -15.09 12.85
CA ALA A 108 6.45 -13.90 13.12
C ALA A 108 7.06 -13.35 11.82
N PRO A 109 6.39 -12.41 11.13
CA PRO A 109 7.03 -11.64 10.07
C PRO A 109 8.25 -10.89 10.62
N GLU A 110 9.30 -10.73 9.80
CA GLU A 110 10.38 -9.78 10.06
C GLU A 110 9.90 -8.37 9.65
N PHE A 111 10.24 -7.34 10.44
CA PHE A 111 9.92 -5.96 10.11
C PHE A 111 11.17 -5.10 10.04
N ILE A 112 11.35 -4.42 8.91
CA ILE A 112 12.52 -3.59 8.59
C ILE A 112 12.07 -2.14 8.39
N GLU A 113 12.67 -1.22 9.16
CA GLU A 113 12.48 0.21 8.96
C GLU A 113 13.37 0.68 7.79
N ALA A 114 12.74 1.06 6.69
CA ALA A 114 13.45 1.58 5.53
C ALA A 114 12.53 2.42 4.63
N ASP A 115 13.14 3.41 3.98
CA ASP A 115 12.57 4.09 2.82
C ASP A 115 12.65 3.18 1.59
N ILE A 116 11.54 2.98 0.90
CA ILE A 116 11.47 2.12 -0.29
C ILE A 116 12.39 2.63 -1.41
N HIS A 117 12.65 3.95 -1.47
CA HIS A 117 13.63 4.53 -2.40
C HIS A 117 15.10 4.27 -2.01
N ARG A 118 15.35 3.63 -0.85
CA ARG A 118 16.70 3.33 -0.31
C ARG A 118 16.73 2.02 0.44
N LEU A 119 16.22 0.97 -0.17
CA LEU A 119 16.15 -0.35 0.46
C LEU A 119 17.55 -0.88 0.82
N PRO A 120 17.69 -1.56 1.98
CA PRO A 120 18.91 -2.25 2.36
C PRO A 120 19.34 -3.29 1.33
N GLY A 121 20.66 -3.38 1.07
CA GLY A 121 21.19 -4.29 0.04
C GLY A 121 20.93 -5.78 0.33
N GLU A 122 20.69 -6.15 1.58
CA GLU A 122 20.31 -7.50 2.02
C GLU A 122 18.92 -7.96 1.55
N LEU A 123 18.09 -7.04 1.05
CA LEU A 123 16.79 -7.35 0.46
C LEU A 123 16.89 -7.65 -1.04
N ARG A 124 18.04 -7.44 -1.67
CA ARG A 124 18.23 -7.65 -3.11
C ARG A 124 18.15 -9.13 -3.47
N ASP A 125 17.42 -9.43 -4.56
CA ASP A 125 17.25 -10.77 -5.13
C ASP A 125 16.84 -11.84 -4.10
N ARG A 126 16.08 -11.43 -3.08
CA ARG A 126 15.75 -12.28 -1.93
C ARG A 126 14.36 -12.90 -2.00
N PHE A 127 13.41 -12.27 -2.68
CA PHE A 127 12.00 -12.63 -2.56
C PHE A 127 11.44 -13.24 -3.83
N ASP A 128 10.54 -14.21 -3.65
CA ASP A 128 9.77 -14.80 -4.74
C ASP A 128 8.58 -13.90 -5.13
N VAL A 129 8.03 -13.16 -4.14
CA VAL A 129 6.90 -12.24 -4.33
C VAL A 129 7.17 -10.93 -3.58
N ALA A 130 6.91 -9.81 -4.25
CA ALA A 130 6.78 -8.50 -3.63
C ALA A 130 5.30 -8.06 -3.68
N LEU A 131 4.76 -7.62 -2.54
CA LEU A 131 3.38 -7.17 -2.43
C LEU A 131 3.34 -5.67 -2.14
N ILE A 132 2.52 -4.97 -2.90
CA ILE A 132 2.14 -3.57 -2.71
C ILE A 132 0.63 -3.53 -2.54
N THR A 133 0.17 -2.96 -1.44
CA THR A 133 -1.25 -2.81 -1.15
C THR A 133 -1.58 -1.36 -0.82
N ILE A 134 -2.72 -1.07 -1.02
CA ILE A 134 -3.64 0.06 -0.89
C ILE A 134 -2.98 1.34 -0.37
N GLY A 135 -2.86 2.30 -1.29
CA GLY A 135 -2.39 3.65 -1.01
C GLY A 135 -0.87 3.84 -1.08
N VAL A 136 -0.06 2.79 -1.22
CA VAL A 136 1.41 2.91 -1.22
C VAL A 136 1.92 3.77 -2.38
N LEU A 137 1.38 3.58 -3.60
CA LEU A 137 1.85 4.28 -4.78
C LEU A 137 1.71 5.80 -4.66
N ASN A 138 0.66 6.26 -4.00
CA ASN A 138 0.40 7.69 -3.82
C ASN A 138 1.36 8.40 -2.84
N TRP A 139 2.06 7.62 -2.00
CA TRP A 139 3.09 8.18 -1.11
C TRP A 139 4.46 8.31 -1.78
N MET A 140 4.60 7.81 -3.02
CA MET A 140 5.85 7.77 -3.75
C MET A 140 6.00 8.99 -4.66
N PRO A 141 6.96 9.90 -4.42
CA PRO A 141 7.15 11.09 -5.26
C PRO A 141 7.73 10.75 -6.65
N ASP A 142 8.42 9.61 -6.79
CA ASP A 142 9.00 9.13 -8.05
C ASP A 142 8.63 7.67 -8.27
N ILE A 143 7.58 7.44 -9.06
CA ILE A 143 7.04 6.11 -9.30
C ILE A 143 7.99 5.23 -10.12
N GLY A 144 8.79 5.81 -11.00
CA GLY A 144 9.78 5.07 -11.80
C GLY A 144 10.95 4.57 -10.94
N GLU A 145 11.47 5.42 -10.05
CA GLU A 145 12.49 5.02 -9.08
C GLU A 145 11.96 3.97 -8.11
N PHE A 146 10.74 4.16 -7.63
CA PHE A 146 10.05 3.19 -6.78
C PHE A 146 10.05 1.79 -7.40
N PHE A 147 9.56 1.63 -8.63
CA PHE A 147 9.51 0.31 -9.28
C PHE A 147 10.89 -0.30 -9.51
N ARG A 148 11.93 0.51 -9.78
CA ARG A 148 13.31 0.00 -9.87
C ARG A 148 13.80 -0.59 -8.55
N HIS A 149 13.46 0.02 -7.42
CA HIS A 149 13.83 -0.52 -6.10
C HIS A 149 13.01 -1.77 -5.76
N VAL A 150 11.74 -1.79 -6.10
CA VAL A 150 10.87 -2.98 -5.92
C VAL A 150 11.41 -4.16 -6.72
N GLU A 151 11.72 -3.96 -8.01
CA GLU A 151 12.26 -5.00 -8.89
C GLU A 151 13.55 -5.62 -8.31
N GLN A 152 14.42 -4.79 -7.75
CA GLN A 152 15.68 -5.26 -7.15
C GLN A 152 15.49 -6.19 -5.95
N THR A 153 14.35 -6.22 -5.30
CA THR A 153 14.06 -7.14 -4.19
C THR A 153 13.71 -8.55 -4.68
N LEU A 154 13.23 -8.66 -5.90
CA LEU A 154 12.75 -9.90 -6.48
C LEU A 154 13.92 -10.76 -6.99
N LYS A 155 13.81 -12.08 -6.80
CA LYS A 155 14.61 -13.08 -7.50
C LYS A 155 14.30 -13.05 -9.00
N PRO A 156 15.21 -13.49 -9.88
CA PRO A 156 14.84 -13.78 -11.28
C PRO A 156 13.61 -14.71 -11.34
N GLY A 157 12.59 -14.32 -12.12
CA GLY A 157 11.30 -15.01 -12.17
C GLY A 157 10.37 -14.70 -11.01
N GLY A 158 10.77 -13.87 -10.05
CA GLY A 158 9.90 -13.40 -8.96
C GLY A 158 8.82 -12.43 -9.45
N SER A 159 7.73 -12.34 -8.72
CA SER A 159 6.54 -11.57 -9.10
C SER A 159 6.30 -10.38 -8.18
N LEU A 160 6.07 -9.20 -8.75
CA LEU A 160 5.44 -8.08 -8.08
C LEU A 160 3.93 -8.24 -8.20
N VAL A 161 3.23 -8.11 -7.08
CA VAL A 161 1.76 -8.01 -7.00
C VAL A 161 1.40 -6.63 -6.47
N VAL A 162 0.57 -5.91 -7.22
CA VAL A 162 0.02 -4.61 -6.83
C VAL A 162 -1.49 -4.74 -6.73
N TYR A 163 -2.08 -4.28 -5.63
CA TYR A 163 -3.52 -4.11 -5.43
C TYR A 163 -3.77 -2.72 -4.86
N GLU A 164 -4.27 -1.82 -5.70
CA GLU A 164 -4.36 -0.39 -5.39
C GLU A 164 -5.68 0.22 -5.79
N THR A 165 -6.02 1.32 -5.14
CA THR A 165 -7.11 2.20 -5.53
C THR A 165 -6.86 2.74 -6.93
N HIS A 166 -7.91 2.81 -7.74
CA HIS A 166 -7.77 3.25 -9.12
C HIS A 166 -7.48 4.75 -9.17
N PRO A 167 -6.40 5.20 -9.85
CA PRO A 167 -6.00 6.62 -9.85
C PRO A 167 -7.02 7.57 -10.49
N PHE A 168 -8.03 7.04 -11.18
CA PHE A 168 -9.15 7.84 -11.67
C PHE A 168 -9.98 8.45 -10.52
N LEU A 169 -9.99 7.80 -9.36
CA LEU A 169 -10.72 8.29 -8.18
C LEU A 169 -10.10 9.58 -7.60
N GLU A 170 -8.82 9.83 -7.84
CA GLU A 170 -8.15 11.08 -7.46
C GLU A 170 -8.69 12.34 -8.16
N MET A 171 -9.59 12.14 -9.13
CA MET A 171 -10.32 13.25 -9.77
C MET A 171 -11.50 13.76 -8.93
N PHE A 172 -11.91 13.00 -7.90
CA PHE A 172 -13.10 13.26 -7.11
C PHE A 172 -12.74 13.51 -5.65
N ASP A 173 -13.48 14.38 -5.00
CA ASP A 173 -13.45 14.52 -3.55
C ASP A 173 -14.66 13.78 -2.96
N PRO A 174 -14.44 12.60 -2.34
CA PRO A 174 -15.53 11.81 -1.78
C PRO A 174 -16.23 12.46 -0.58
N GLU A 175 -15.62 13.45 0.05
CA GLU A 175 -16.19 14.21 1.17
C GLU A 175 -16.91 15.49 0.73
N SER A 176 -16.87 15.81 -0.57
CA SER A 176 -17.54 16.99 -1.11
C SER A 176 -19.07 16.86 -1.12
N ALA A 177 -19.75 18.00 -1.25
CA ALA A 177 -21.23 18.02 -1.38
C ALA A 177 -21.75 17.36 -2.68
N ASP A 178 -20.91 17.19 -3.68
CA ASP A 178 -21.21 16.51 -4.95
C ASP A 178 -20.04 15.55 -5.30
N PRO A 179 -19.96 14.38 -4.64
CA PRO A 179 -18.82 13.49 -4.77
C PRO A 179 -18.65 12.84 -6.14
N LEU A 180 -19.67 12.92 -7.01
CA LEU A 180 -19.59 12.42 -8.39
C LEU A 180 -19.11 13.49 -9.38
N ARG A 181 -18.89 14.71 -8.93
CA ARG A 181 -18.35 15.78 -9.76
C ARG A 181 -16.82 15.79 -9.67
N PRO A 182 -16.09 15.57 -10.78
CA PRO A 182 -14.65 15.69 -10.76
C PRO A 182 -14.22 17.14 -10.50
N ASP A 183 -13.27 17.34 -9.60
CA ASP A 183 -12.70 18.64 -9.21
C ASP A 183 -11.20 18.74 -9.46
N SER A 184 -10.55 17.61 -9.67
CA SER A 184 -9.11 17.49 -9.91
C SER A 184 -8.78 16.86 -11.27
N SER A 185 -7.61 17.17 -11.79
CA SER A 185 -7.15 16.60 -13.06
C SER A 185 -6.53 15.21 -12.85
N TYR A 186 -6.91 14.23 -13.67
CA TYR A 186 -6.22 12.94 -13.76
C TYR A 186 -4.72 13.07 -14.08
N PHE A 187 -4.31 14.15 -14.71
CA PHE A 187 -2.93 14.48 -15.07
C PHE A 187 -2.30 15.50 -14.11
N ARG A 188 -2.82 15.57 -12.88
CA ARG A 188 -2.26 16.42 -11.85
C ARG A 188 -0.80 16.03 -11.57
N ARG A 189 0.08 17.03 -11.46
CA ARG A 189 1.51 16.84 -11.20
C ARG A 189 1.89 17.26 -9.78
N GLU A 190 1.18 18.24 -9.24
CA GLU A 190 1.38 18.70 -7.87
C GLU A 190 0.70 17.70 -6.92
N PRO A 191 1.36 17.31 -5.81
CA PRO A 191 0.72 16.48 -4.80
C PRO A 191 -0.46 17.20 -4.14
N PHE A 192 -1.41 16.45 -3.61
CA PHE A 192 -2.29 16.97 -2.58
C PHE A 192 -1.47 17.16 -1.29
N VAL A 193 -1.76 18.25 -0.56
CA VAL A 193 -1.01 18.63 0.65
C VAL A 193 -1.99 18.65 1.80
N GLN A 194 -1.66 17.95 2.87
CA GLN A 194 -2.48 17.85 4.09
C GLN A 194 -1.62 18.08 5.32
N ASP A 195 -2.18 18.82 6.30
CA ASP A 195 -1.53 19.12 7.58
C ASP A 195 -2.29 18.47 8.76
N GLN A 196 -3.11 17.45 8.47
CA GLN A 196 -3.90 16.72 9.44
C GLN A 196 -3.41 15.26 9.55
N PRO A 197 -3.64 14.58 10.69
CA PRO A 197 -3.30 13.18 10.84
C PRO A 197 -3.96 12.31 9.78
N ILE A 198 -3.20 11.33 9.30
CA ILE A 198 -3.67 10.33 8.34
C ILE A 198 -4.45 9.29 9.13
N VAL A 199 -5.77 9.24 8.97
CA VAL A 199 -6.67 8.27 9.60
C VAL A 199 -7.54 7.61 8.54
N TYR A 200 -7.95 6.35 8.79
CA TYR A 200 -8.80 5.61 7.86
C TYR A 200 -10.28 5.92 8.05
N GLU A 201 -10.67 6.34 9.24
CA GLU A 201 -12.04 6.71 9.57
C GLU A 201 -12.09 8.01 10.39
N GLY A 202 -13.08 8.83 10.09
CA GLY A 202 -13.32 10.10 10.77
C GLY A 202 -12.29 11.17 10.43
N GLN A 203 -12.26 12.21 11.24
CA GLN A 203 -11.33 13.33 11.14
C GLN A 203 -10.71 13.61 12.49
N VAL A 204 -9.43 13.92 12.53
CA VAL A 204 -8.70 14.27 13.76
C VAL A 204 -8.13 15.68 13.59
N GLU A 205 -8.68 16.64 14.34
CA GLU A 205 -8.19 18.02 14.34
C GLU A 205 -7.02 18.16 15.33
N GLN A 206 -5.84 17.72 14.94
CA GLN A 206 -4.60 17.89 15.70
C GLN A 206 -3.45 18.27 14.78
N PRO A 207 -2.46 19.04 15.28
CA PRO A 207 -1.26 19.31 14.48
C PRO A 207 -0.53 18.02 14.12
N CYS A 208 -0.16 17.91 12.85
CA CYS A 208 0.60 16.80 12.27
C CYS A 208 1.66 17.36 11.32
N ALA A 209 2.69 16.62 11.05
CA ALA A 209 3.61 16.95 9.96
C ALA A 209 2.85 16.97 8.63
N THR A 210 3.23 17.86 7.74
CA THR A 210 2.64 17.99 6.41
C THR A 210 2.84 16.70 5.63
N SER A 211 1.79 16.19 5.00
CA SER A 211 1.86 15.03 4.10
C SER A 211 1.62 15.44 2.65
N TYR A 212 2.22 14.65 1.74
CA TYR A 212 2.16 14.85 0.30
C TYR A 212 1.65 13.58 -0.37
N TRP A 213 0.49 13.66 -1.00
CA TRP A 213 -0.17 12.57 -1.72
C TRP A 213 -0.05 12.81 -3.23
N PHE A 214 0.70 11.95 -3.91
CA PHE A 214 1.02 12.08 -5.33
C PHE A 214 0.00 11.33 -6.20
N VAL A 215 -0.35 11.90 -7.35
CA VAL A 215 -1.23 11.25 -8.32
C VAL A 215 -0.39 10.65 -9.43
N HIS A 216 -0.55 9.35 -9.66
CA HIS A 216 0.11 8.63 -10.74
C HIS A 216 -0.94 8.08 -11.70
N THR A 217 -0.90 8.48 -12.97
CA THR A 217 -1.78 7.86 -13.97
C THR A 217 -1.47 6.38 -14.14
N LEU A 218 -2.42 5.55 -14.57
CA LEU A 218 -2.14 4.16 -14.95
C LEU A 218 -0.99 4.08 -15.96
N GLY A 219 -0.94 5.02 -16.92
CA GLY A 219 0.16 5.11 -17.88
C GLY A 219 1.53 5.27 -17.21
N ALA A 220 1.63 6.10 -16.15
CA ALA A 220 2.88 6.27 -15.40
C ALA A 220 3.23 5.01 -14.60
N ILE A 221 2.25 4.35 -13.98
CA ILE A 221 2.41 3.10 -13.22
C ILE A 221 2.94 2.00 -14.15
N PHE A 222 2.29 1.78 -15.31
CA PHE A 222 2.73 0.78 -16.29
C PHE A 222 4.13 1.08 -16.83
N THR A 223 4.38 2.33 -17.23
CA THR A 223 5.69 2.73 -17.78
C THR A 223 6.78 2.53 -16.72
N GLY A 224 6.54 2.95 -15.47
CA GLY A 224 7.50 2.75 -14.39
C GLY A 224 7.84 1.28 -14.13
N ALA A 225 6.84 0.40 -14.14
CA ALA A 225 7.05 -1.04 -13.97
C ALA A 225 7.82 -1.66 -15.16
N ILE A 226 7.47 -1.31 -16.39
CA ILE A 226 8.12 -1.81 -17.61
C ILE A 226 9.58 -1.31 -17.69
N ASP A 227 9.82 -0.02 -17.42
CA ASP A 227 11.16 0.58 -17.44
C ASP A 227 12.07 0.01 -16.33
N ALA A 228 11.47 -0.50 -15.24
CA ALA A 228 12.18 -1.23 -14.20
C ALA A 228 12.56 -2.67 -14.61
N GLY A 229 12.11 -3.16 -15.78
CA GLY A 229 12.39 -4.52 -16.27
C GLY A 229 11.33 -5.57 -15.91
N LEU A 230 10.18 -5.15 -15.37
CA LEU A 230 9.07 -6.05 -15.07
C LEU A 230 8.24 -6.34 -16.32
N GLN A 231 7.98 -7.61 -16.59
CA GLN A 231 7.07 -8.06 -17.65
C GLN A 231 5.65 -8.14 -17.07
N ILE A 232 4.75 -7.28 -17.53
CA ILE A 232 3.37 -7.28 -17.05
C ILE A 232 2.67 -8.55 -17.57
N SER A 233 2.26 -9.40 -16.63
CA SER A 233 1.59 -10.68 -16.90
C SER A 233 0.10 -10.66 -16.58
N HIS A 234 -0.35 -9.71 -15.75
CA HIS A 234 -1.76 -9.55 -15.36
C HIS A 234 -2.05 -8.07 -15.11
N PHE A 235 -3.23 -7.64 -15.55
CA PHE A 235 -3.86 -6.37 -15.16
C PHE A 235 -5.37 -6.54 -15.20
N LYS A 236 -6.06 -6.07 -14.15
CA LYS A 236 -7.51 -6.09 -14.09
C LYS A 236 -8.02 -4.91 -13.26
N GLU A 237 -9.05 -4.25 -13.76
CA GLU A 237 -9.80 -3.20 -13.07
C GLU A 237 -11.07 -3.76 -12.47
N TYR A 238 -11.53 -3.18 -11.36
CA TYR A 238 -12.70 -3.66 -10.64
C TYR A 238 -13.68 -2.52 -10.35
N PRO A 239 -15.00 -2.83 -10.34
CA PRO A 239 -16.06 -1.89 -10.01
C PRO A 239 -16.36 -1.81 -8.51
N HIS A 240 -15.62 -2.51 -7.67
CA HIS A 240 -15.71 -2.49 -6.20
C HIS A 240 -14.50 -1.81 -5.59
N SER A 241 -14.64 -1.28 -4.37
CA SER A 241 -13.51 -0.74 -3.60
C SER A 241 -12.61 -1.86 -3.08
N ASN A 242 -11.39 -1.50 -2.74
CA ASN A 242 -10.37 -2.39 -2.20
C ASN A 242 -10.23 -2.24 -0.68
N ARG A 243 -11.35 -2.23 0.05
CA ARG A 243 -11.44 -2.01 1.51
C ARG A 243 -11.20 -0.56 1.95
N GLU A 244 -11.15 0.37 1.01
CA GLU A 244 -11.19 1.80 1.27
C GLU A 244 -12.65 2.25 1.33
N GLU A 245 -13.24 2.23 2.53
CA GLU A 245 -14.68 2.49 2.75
C GLU A 245 -15.14 3.85 2.23
N LEU A 246 -14.22 4.82 2.21
CA LEU A 246 -14.47 6.16 1.66
C LEU A 246 -14.98 6.11 0.21
N TYR A 247 -14.53 5.12 -0.57
CA TYR A 247 -14.90 4.93 -1.97
C TYR A 247 -16.10 4.00 -2.19
N ASP A 248 -16.68 3.41 -1.14
CA ASP A 248 -17.84 2.52 -1.25
C ASP A 248 -19.06 3.22 -1.84
N GLN A 249 -19.19 4.53 -1.63
CA GLN A 249 -20.25 5.35 -2.22
C GLN A 249 -20.25 5.38 -3.76
N TYR A 250 -19.11 5.05 -4.39
CA TYR A 250 -18.99 4.98 -5.85
C TYR A 250 -19.33 3.60 -6.42
N GLN A 251 -19.63 2.62 -5.57
CA GLN A 251 -20.05 1.30 -6.01
C GLN A 251 -21.51 1.32 -6.50
N GLN A 252 -21.82 0.44 -7.43
CA GLN A 252 -23.18 0.20 -7.95
C GLN A 252 -23.83 1.45 -8.57
N GLN A 253 -23.02 2.36 -9.10
CA GLN A 253 -23.52 3.51 -9.85
C GLN A 253 -23.97 3.11 -11.25
N GLN A 254 -24.97 3.81 -11.81
CA GLN A 254 -25.42 3.58 -13.18
C GLN A 254 -24.29 3.78 -14.20
N ALA A 255 -23.44 4.80 -13.99
CA ALA A 255 -22.20 5.01 -14.72
C ALA A 255 -21.04 4.58 -13.80
N GLN A 256 -20.77 3.28 -13.75
CA GLN A 256 -19.82 2.70 -12.83
C GLN A 256 -18.39 3.15 -13.13
N LEU A 257 -17.72 3.68 -12.12
CA LEU A 257 -16.28 4.03 -12.15
C LEU A 257 -15.43 2.81 -11.87
N PRO A 258 -14.18 2.74 -12.39
CA PRO A 258 -13.20 1.79 -11.91
C PRO A 258 -12.75 2.22 -10.51
N LEU A 259 -12.85 1.34 -9.50
CA LEU A 259 -12.56 1.70 -8.11
C LEU A 259 -11.21 1.19 -7.62
N CYS A 260 -10.79 0.01 -8.08
CA CYS A 260 -9.46 -0.50 -7.79
C CYS A 260 -8.92 -1.30 -8.97
N PHE A 261 -7.65 -1.65 -8.89
CA PHE A 261 -7.01 -2.49 -9.90
C PHE A 261 -5.99 -3.45 -9.28
N THR A 262 -5.73 -4.53 -9.98
CA THR A 262 -4.62 -5.44 -9.72
C THR A 262 -3.65 -5.43 -10.90
N LEU A 263 -2.34 -5.55 -10.58
CA LEU A 263 -1.28 -5.68 -11.58
C LEU A 263 -0.28 -6.73 -11.09
N VAL A 264 0.17 -7.61 -12.00
CA VAL A 264 1.30 -8.50 -11.74
C VAL A 264 2.39 -8.24 -12.76
N GLY A 265 3.60 -7.99 -12.26
CA GLY A 265 4.82 -7.86 -13.05
C GLY A 265 5.83 -8.94 -12.66
N VAL A 266 6.45 -9.59 -13.62
CA VAL A 266 7.44 -10.66 -13.41
C VAL A 266 8.82 -10.15 -13.75
N LYS A 267 9.80 -10.33 -12.85
CA LYS A 267 11.21 -10.04 -13.10
C LYS A 267 11.78 -11.03 -14.09
N GLY A 268 12.42 -10.52 -15.14
CA GLY A 268 13.09 -11.32 -16.18
C GLY A 268 14.31 -12.10 -15.70
#